data_b166b68f073169678db6ed3f41fa0284
#
_entry.id   b166b68f073169678db6ed3f41fa0284
#
_cell.length_a   1.000
_cell.length_b   1.000
_cell.length_c   1.000
_cell.angle_alpha   90.00
_cell.angle_beta   90.00
_cell.angle_gamma   90.00
#
_symmetry.space_group_name_H-M   'P 1'
#
loop_
_entity.id
_entity.type
_entity.pdbx_description
1 polymer ?
#
loop_
_entity_poly.entity_id
_entity_poly.type
_entity_poly.pdbx_seq_one_letter_code
_entity_poly.pdbx_strand_id
1 'polypeptide(L)'
;MPGFVPEQFAPMLSRAAQRWNVSATLLAAQLYAESGFNPFAVSSAGAQGIAQFMPGTAAAMGLDDPFDAAQAIDAQAHLMRDLLRQFADVSLALAAYNAGPAPVAACGCVPPYPETRGYVARILGLMGGAGEIVGAGGGLAVRLVR
;
A
#
# COMPACT_ATOMS: atom_id res chain seq x y z
N MET A 1 -0.34 9.92 12.63
CA MET A 1 -0.59 9.94 11.17
C MET A 1 0.53 10.70 10.48
N PRO A 2 1.11 10.16 9.43
CA PRO A 2 2.21 10.87 8.74
C PRO A 2 1.78 12.23 8.22
N GLY A 3 2.74 13.16 8.22
CA GLY A 3 2.43 14.54 7.83
C GLY A 3 2.07 14.73 6.36
N PHE A 4 2.38 13.76 5.50
CA PHE A 4 2.04 13.87 4.08
C PHE A 4 0.59 13.44 3.78
N VAL A 5 -0.16 13.00 4.78
CA VAL A 5 -1.55 12.59 4.57
C VAL A 5 -2.45 13.82 4.53
N PRO A 6 -3.21 14.02 3.44
CA PRO A 6 -4.18 15.11 3.42
C PRO A 6 -5.24 14.90 4.49
N GLU A 7 -5.61 16.01 5.13
CA GLU A 7 -6.51 15.95 6.27
C GLU A 7 -7.81 15.23 6.01
N GLN A 8 -8.38 15.42 4.84
CA GLN A 8 -9.66 14.82 4.51
C GLN A 8 -9.64 13.30 4.48
N PHE A 9 -8.47 12.67 4.29
CA PHE A 9 -8.38 11.22 4.21
C PHE A 9 -7.96 10.57 5.52
N ALA A 10 -7.52 11.35 6.49
CA ALA A 10 -7.05 10.79 7.76
C ALA A 10 -8.11 9.95 8.49
N PRO A 11 -9.37 10.39 8.59
CA PRO A 11 -10.39 9.56 9.23
C PRO A 11 -10.65 8.25 8.50
N MET A 12 -10.62 8.26 7.16
CA MET A 12 -10.85 7.06 6.37
C MET A 12 -9.73 6.06 6.59
N LEU A 13 -8.48 6.56 6.62
CA LEU A 13 -7.32 5.72 6.88
C LEU A 13 -7.37 5.11 8.28
N SER A 14 -7.67 5.91 9.29
CA SER A 14 -7.74 5.42 10.66
C SER A 14 -8.80 4.34 10.80
N ARG A 15 -9.95 4.55 10.19
CA ARG A 15 -11.06 3.60 10.26
C ARG A 15 -10.71 2.28 9.59
N ALA A 16 -10.13 2.35 8.39
CA ALA A 16 -9.76 1.15 7.65
C ALA A 16 -8.63 0.39 8.35
N ALA A 17 -7.64 1.12 8.86
CA ALA A 17 -6.53 0.52 9.59
C ALA A 17 -7.02 -0.25 10.82
N GLN A 18 -7.97 0.32 11.55
CA GLN A 18 -8.55 -0.34 12.72
C GLN A 18 -9.39 -1.54 12.31
N ARG A 19 -10.22 -1.36 11.30
CA ARG A 19 -11.13 -2.42 10.87
C ARG A 19 -10.38 -3.68 10.44
N TRP A 20 -9.31 -3.49 9.70
CA TRP A 20 -8.59 -4.62 9.11
C TRP A 20 -7.27 -4.94 9.82
N ASN A 21 -6.98 -4.21 10.89
CA ASN A 21 -5.76 -4.40 11.68
C ASN A 21 -4.49 -4.33 10.84
N VAL A 22 -4.40 -3.25 10.05
CA VAL A 22 -3.24 -2.97 9.19
C VAL A 22 -2.70 -1.60 9.58
N SER A 23 -1.39 -1.43 9.50
CA SER A 23 -0.75 -0.16 9.86
C SER A 23 -1.27 1.01 9.02
N ALA A 24 -1.72 2.06 9.68
CA ALA A 24 -2.15 3.28 8.99
C ALA A 24 -0.99 3.93 8.24
N THR A 25 0.22 3.87 8.78
CA THR A 25 1.40 4.41 8.11
C THR A 25 1.69 3.66 6.82
N LEU A 26 1.55 2.34 6.83
CA LEU A 26 1.73 1.52 5.64
C LEU A 26 0.69 1.91 4.57
N LEU A 27 -0.58 1.99 4.96
CA LEU A 27 -1.64 2.36 4.02
C LEU A 27 -1.42 3.76 3.45
N ALA A 28 -1.00 4.70 4.28
CA ALA A 28 -0.75 6.08 3.85
C ALA A 28 0.40 6.15 2.86
N ALA A 29 1.51 5.47 3.15
CA ALA A 29 2.67 5.45 2.27
C ALA A 29 2.31 4.83 0.92
N GLN A 30 1.48 3.79 0.95
CA GLN A 30 1.03 3.12 -0.25
C GLN A 30 0.14 4.03 -1.11
N LEU A 31 -0.80 4.73 -0.50
CA LEU A 31 -1.67 5.65 -1.24
C LEU A 31 -0.88 6.80 -1.86
N TYR A 32 0.13 7.28 -1.16
CA TYR A 32 1.00 8.32 -1.68
C TYR A 32 1.73 7.82 -2.94
N ALA A 33 2.29 6.61 -2.85
CA ALA A 33 3.00 6.01 -3.98
C ALA A 33 2.08 5.68 -5.14
N GLU A 34 0.85 5.24 -4.86
CA GLU A 34 -0.07 4.84 -5.93
C GLU A 34 -0.62 6.02 -6.71
N SER A 35 -1.09 7.03 -6.04
CA SER A 35 -1.82 8.12 -6.71
C SER A 35 -1.52 9.52 -6.18
N GLY A 36 -0.68 9.64 -5.16
CA GLY A 36 -0.51 10.92 -4.48
C GLY A 36 -1.80 11.36 -3.82
N PHE A 37 -2.60 10.43 -3.33
CA PHE A 37 -3.90 10.68 -2.72
C PHE A 37 -4.92 11.30 -3.69
N ASN A 38 -4.84 10.94 -4.98
CA ASN A 38 -5.80 11.44 -5.96
C ASN A 38 -6.93 10.40 -6.17
N PRO A 39 -8.15 10.68 -5.68
CA PRO A 39 -9.26 9.72 -5.81
C PRO A 39 -9.68 9.46 -7.24
N PHE A 40 -9.31 10.33 -8.18
CA PHE A 40 -9.72 10.21 -9.57
C PHE A 40 -8.61 9.75 -10.51
N ALA A 41 -7.49 9.31 -9.97
CA ALA A 41 -6.36 8.88 -10.78
C ALA A 41 -6.69 7.64 -11.61
N VAL A 42 -6.21 7.64 -12.86
CA VAL A 42 -6.31 6.47 -13.74
C VAL A 42 -4.95 6.29 -14.38
N SER A 43 -4.35 5.13 -14.21
CA SER A 43 -3.04 4.86 -14.79
C SER A 43 -3.16 4.47 -16.26
N SER A 44 -2.05 4.46 -16.96
CA SER A 44 -2.02 4.02 -18.37
C SER A 44 -2.46 2.56 -18.51
N ALA A 45 -2.28 1.76 -17.48
CA ALA A 45 -2.68 0.36 -17.50
C ALA A 45 -4.15 0.16 -17.09
N GLY A 46 -4.83 1.24 -16.67
CA GLY A 46 -6.24 1.16 -16.29
C GLY A 46 -6.50 0.99 -14.80
N ALA A 47 -5.49 1.15 -13.96
CA ALA A 47 -5.70 1.15 -12.51
C ALA A 47 -6.47 2.40 -12.11
N GLN A 48 -7.40 2.28 -11.16
CA GLN A 48 -8.38 3.32 -10.86
C GLN A 48 -8.36 3.75 -9.41
N GLY A 49 -8.47 5.06 -9.21
CA GLY A 49 -8.75 5.66 -7.92
C GLY A 49 -7.53 5.85 -7.03
N ILE A 50 -7.80 6.25 -5.80
CA ILE A 50 -6.78 6.60 -4.83
C ILE A 50 -5.84 5.42 -4.52
N ALA A 51 -6.34 4.19 -4.58
CA ALA A 51 -5.58 2.98 -4.27
C ALA A 51 -5.17 2.20 -5.52
N GLN A 52 -5.51 2.71 -6.70
CA GLN A 52 -5.11 2.14 -7.99
C GLN A 52 -5.49 0.67 -8.17
N PHE A 53 -6.77 0.37 -7.96
CA PHE A 53 -7.28 -0.97 -8.21
C PHE A 53 -7.48 -1.23 -9.69
N MET A 54 -7.00 -2.36 -10.16
CA MET A 54 -7.39 -2.83 -11.48
C MET A 54 -8.84 -3.30 -11.40
N PRO A 55 -9.64 -3.13 -12.47
CA PRO A 55 -11.05 -3.51 -12.45
C PRO A 55 -11.33 -4.93 -11.98
N GLY A 56 -10.50 -5.89 -12.38
CA GLY A 56 -10.68 -7.28 -11.96
C GLY A 56 -10.50 -7.48 -10.47
N THR A 57 -9.50 -6.83 -9.91
CA THR A 57 -9.24 -6.93 -8.47
C THR A 57 -10.33 -6.20 -7.68
N ALA A 58 -10.77 -5.04 -8.18
CA ALA A 58 -11.87 -4.31 -7.55
C ALA A 58 -13.12 -5.19 -7.47
N ALA A 59 -13.45 -5.86 -8.57
CA ALA A 59 -14.60 -6.75 -8.59
C ALA A 59 -14.44 -7.91 -7.61
N ALA A 60 -13.26 -8.51 -7.57
CA ALA A 60 -12.99 -9.62 -6.66
C ALA A 60 -13.08 -9.21 -5.20
N MET A 61 -12.74 -7.96 -4.88
CA MET A 61 -12.79 -7.45 -3.52
C MET A 61 -14.15 -6.86 -3.15
N GLY A 62 -15.11 -6.88 -4.06
CA GLY A 62 -16.42 -6.28 -3.81
C GLY A 62 -16.38 -4.77 -3.75
N LEU A 63 -15.41 -4.15 -4.42
CA LEU A 63 -15.28 -2.71 -4.46
C LEU A 63 -16.12 -2.16 -5.61
N ASP A 64 -17.26 -1.58 -5.27
CA ASP A 64 -18.19 -1.10 -6.27
C ASP A 64 -17.72 0.16 -6.99
N ASP A 65 -17.12 1.08 -6.27
CA ASP A 65 -16.68 2.35 -6.84
C ASP A 65 -15.23 2.66 -6.44
N PRO A 66 -14.26 2.32 -7.26
CA PRO A 66 -12.85 2.59 -6.95
C PRO A 66 -12.52 4.08 -6.91
N PHE A 67 -13.41 4.95 -7.37
CA PHE A 67 -13.22 6.40 -7.30
C PHE A 67 -13.83 7.01 -6.02
N ASP A 68 -14.50 6.19 -5.21
CA ASP A 68 -14.94 6.63 -3.90
C ASP A 68 -13.81 6.35 -2.91
N ALA A 69 -13.21 7.40 -2.36
CA ALA A 69 -12.01 7.25 -1.54
C ALA A 69 -12.23 6.36 -0.32
N ALA A 70 -13.35 6.52 0.38
CA ALA A 70 -13.60 5.73 1.57
C ALA A 70 -13.71 4.24 1.24
N GLN A 71 -14.43 3.90 0.18
CA GLN A 71 -14.56 2.51 -0.25
C GLN A 71 -13.23 1.95 -0.70
N ALA A 72 -12.46 2.72 -1.47
CA ALA A 72 -11.19 2.26 -2.00
C ALA A 72 -10.15 2.03 -0.88
N ILE A 73 -10.09 2.94 0.08
CA ILE A 73 -9.16 2.80 1.21
C ILE A 73 -9.54 1.59 2.07
N ASP A 74 -10.83 1.36 2.28
CA ASP A 74 -11.28 0.19 3.03
C ASP A 74 -10.90 -1.10 2.30
N ALA A 75 -11.10 -1.15 0.99
CA ALA A 75 -10.73 -2.31 0.19
C ALA A 75 -9.21 -2.51 0.15
N GLN A 76 -8.44 -1.43 0.10
CA GLN A 76 -6.98 -1.50 0.15
C GLN A 76 -6.52 -2.16 1.45
N ALA A 77 -7.07 -1.72 2.58
CA ALA A 77 -6.71 -2.28 3.88
C ALA A 77 -7.08 -3.76 3.98
N HIS A 78 -8.25 -4.11 3.45
CA HIS A 78 -8.71 -5.50 3.41
C HIS A 78 -7.74 -6.37 2.59
N LEU A 79 -7.39 -5.92 1.39
CA LEU A 79 -6.47 -6.66 0.53
C LEU A 79 -5.09 -6.76 1.18
N MET A 80 -4.58 -5.68 1.75
CA MET A 80 -3.29 -5.71 2.42
C MET A 80 -3.30 -6.67 3.60
N ARG A 81 -4.38 -6.74 4.37
CA ARG A 81 -4.47 -7.72 5.44
C ARG A 81 -4.35 -9.14 4.90
N ASP A 82 -5.05 -9.42 3.81
CA ASP A 82 -5.01 -10.77 3.22
C ASP A 82 -3.61 -11.10 2.71
N LEU A 83 -2.96 -10.13 2.06
CA LEU A 83 -1.61 -10.34 1.53
C LEU A 83 -0.57 -10.49 2.65
N LEU A 84 -0.72 -9.72 3.73
CA LEU A 84 0.17 -9.84 4.87
C LEU A 84 0.02 -11.21 5.55
N ARG A 85 -1.18 -11.75 5.56
CA ARG A 85 -1.41 -13.09 6.10
C ARG A 85 -0.81 -14.16 5.20
N GLN A 86 -0.93 -13.97 3.89
CA GLN A 86 -0.43 -14.94 2.93
C GLN A 86 1.10 -14.99 2.91
N PHE A 87 1.75 -13.83 2.91
CA PHE A 87 3.19 -13.77 2.73
C PHE A 87 3.98 -13.52 4.02
N ALA A 88 3.33 -13.07 5.08
CA ALA A 88 3.95 -12.80 6.38
C ALA A 88 5.16 -11.85 6.33
N ASP A 89 5.16 -10.94 5.37
CA ASP A 89 6.28 -10.02 5.14
C ASP A 89 5.77 -8.79 4.39
N VAL A 90 6.11 -7.60 4.90
CA VAL A 90 5.60 -6.36 4.31
C VAL A 90 6.08 -6.17 2.88
N SER A 91 7.35 -6.44 2.61
CA SER A 91 7.89 -6.26 1.26
C SER A 91 7.20 -7.18 0.26
N LEU A 92 6.97 -8.43 0.65
CA LEU A 92 6.29 -9.39 -0.23
C LEU A 92 4.82 -9.03 -0.43
N ALA A 93 4.15 -8.56 0.62
CA ALA A 93 2.76 -8.14 0.51
C ALA A 93 2.62 -6.94 -0.42
N LEU A 94 3.53 -5.97 -0.30
CA LEU A 94 3.54 -4.81 -1.19
C LEU A 94 3.81 -5.22 -2.63
N ALA A 95 4.76 -6.12 -2.83
CA ALA A 95 5.07 -6.63 -4.17
C ALA A 95 3.85 -7.33 -4.77
N ALA A 96 3.13 -8.09 -3.95
CA ALA A 96 1.94 -8.81 -4.40
C ALA A 96 0.78 -7.84 -4.72
N TYR A 97 0.67 -6.74 -3.99
CA TYR A 97 -0.32 -5.73 -4.30
C TYR A 97 -0.05 -5.12 -5.69
N ASN A 98 1.22 -4.87 -6.00
CA ASN A 98 1.61 -4.24 -7.27
C ASN A 98 1.64 -5.23 -8.43
N ALA A 99 2.27 -6.37 -8.26
CA ALA A 99 2.49 -7.34 -9.34
C ALA A 99 1.52 -8.52 -9.37
N GLY A 100 0.64 -8.58 -8.37
CA GLY A 100 -0.22 -9.75 -8.19
C GLY A 100 0.45 -10.79 -7.29
N PRO A 101 -0.32 -11.61 -6.59
CA PRO A 101 0.25 -12.60 -5.67
C PRO A 101 0.97 -13.74 -6.37
N ALA A 102 0.58 -14.10 -7.58
CA ALA A 102 1.16 -15.26 -8.25
C ALA A 102 2.67 -15.15 -8.50
N PRO A 103 3.18 -14.05 -9.05
CA PRO A 103 4.63 -13.93 -9.25
C PRO A 103 5.41 -13.96 -7.95
N VAL A 104 4.86 -13.38 -6.88
CA VAL A 104 5.53 -13.36 -5.58
C VAL A 104 5.54 -14.77 -4.99
N ALA A 105 4.43 -15.48 -5.06
CA ALA A 105 4.36 -16.84 -4.57
C ALA A 105 5.31 -17.76 -5.34
N ALA A 106 5.43 -17.54 -6.64
CA ALA A 106 6.28 -18.38 -7.49
C ALA A 106 7.77 -18.27 -7.13
N CYS A 107 8.24 -17.07 -6.80
CA CYS A 107 9.66 -16.92 -6.46
C CYS A 107 9.92 -16.84 -4.95
N GLY A 108 8.90 -16.66 -4.14
CA GLY A 108 9.09 -16.44 -2.72
C GLY A 108 9.89 -15.16 -2.47
N CYS A 109 9.73 -14.19 -3.33
CA CYS A 109 10.57 -13.00 -3.32
C CYS A 109 9.82 -11.82 -3.96
N VAL A 110 10.40 -10.61 -3.86
CA VAL A 110 9.93 -9.49 -4.67
C VAL A 110 10.40 -9.79 -6.10
N PRO A 111 9.49 -9.96 -7.05
CA PRO A 111 9.89 -10.34 -8.41
C PRO A 111 10.87 -9.34 -9.01
N PRO A 112 11.72 -9.78 -9.93
CA PRO A 112 12.71 -8.88 -10.53
C PRO A 112 12.13 -7.96 -11.59
N TYR A 113 11.00 -7.34 -11.29
CA TYR A 113 10.39 -6.33 -12.14
C TYR A 113 10.82 -4.96 -11.65
N PRO A 114 11.45 -4.14 -12.48
CA PRO A 114 11.90 -2.82 -12.04
C PRO A 114 10.80 -1.99 -11.40
N GLU A 115 9.59 -2.02 -11.97
CA GLU A 115 8.47 -1.29 -11.42
C GLU A 115 8.12 -1.77 -10.01
N THR A 116 8.04 -3.07 -9.80
CA THR A 116 7.65 -3.62 -8.50
C THR A 116 8.72 -3.37 -7.45
N ARG A 117 9.99 -3.54 -7.83
CA ARG A 117 11.09 -3.26 -6.91
C ARG A 117 11.12 -1.79 -6.50
N GLY A 118 10.91 -0.89 -7.47
CA GLY A 118 10.85 0.54 -7.19
C GLY A 118 9.67 0.91 -6.31
N TYR A 119 8.53 0.28 -6.53
CA TYR A 119 7.32 0.47 -5.75
C TYR A 119 7.57 0.10 -4.27
N VAL A 120 8.10 -1.09 -4.04
CA VAL A 120 8.39 -1.57 -2.69
C VAL A 120 9.41 -0.65 -2.00
N ALA A 121 10.50 -0.33 -2.69
CA ALA A 121 11.53 0.52 -2.12
C ALA A 121 11.00 1.90 -1.76
N ARG A 122 10.16 2.48 -2.60
CA ARG A 122 9.61 3.81 -2.35
C ARG A 122 8.70 3.81 -1.14
N ILE A 123 7.86 2.80 -1.01
CA ILE A 123 6.93 2.73 0.12
C ILE A 123 7.69 2.49 1.42
N LEU A 124 8.66 1.59 1.42
CA LEU A 124 9.47 1.35 2.61
C LEU A 124 10.23 2.62 3.00
N GLY A 125 10.72 3.36 2.03
CA GLY A 125 11.40 4.63 2.28
C GLY A 125 10.47 5.65 2.93
N LEU A 126 9.24 5.75 2.45
CA LEU A 126 8.25 6.67 3.03
C LEU A 126 7.89 6.25 4.45
N MET A 127 7.76 4.96 4.71
CA MET A 127 7.46 4.47 6.04
C MET A 127 8.64 4.70 6.99
N GLY A 128 9.85 4.48 6.50
CA GLY A 128 11.05 4.71 7.28
C GLY A 128 11.20 6.16 7.64
N GLY A 129 10.98 7.04 6.69
CA GLY A 129 11.02 8.47 6.95
C GLY A 129 9.99 8.92 7.94
N ALA A 130 8.78 8.34 7.89
CA ALA A 130 7.74 8.68 8.82
C ALA A 130 8.05 8.13 10.20
N GLY A 131 8.64 6.95 10.23
CA GLY A 131 8.92 6.37 11.51
C GLY A 131 10.23 6.74 12.04
N GLU A 132 11.13 7.09 11.18
CA GLU A 132 12.41 7.37 11.60
C GLU A 132 12.48 8.49 12.49
N ILE A 133 11.60 9.27 12.40
CA ILE A 133 11.59 10.32 13.32
C ILE A 133 11.83 9.76 14.61
N VAL A 134 11.39 8.57 14.78
CA VAL A 134 11.55 8.04 16.00
C VAL A 134 12.77 7.31 16.03
N GLY A 135 12.95 6.57 15.20
CA GLY A 135 14.02 5.76 15.30
C GLY A 135 15.24 6.43 15.23
N ALA A 136 15.16 7.22 14.64
CA ALA A 136 16.25 7.88 14.56
C ALA A 136 17.15 7.19 15.14
N GLY A 137 17.10 7.08 15.49
CA GLY A 137 17.85 6.57 15.95
C GLY A 137 18.37 5.56 15.58
N GLY A 138 18.41 5.26 15.44
CA GLY A 138 18.95 4.35 15.20
C GLY A 138 18.82 3.48 14.49
N GLY A 139 18.66 3.15 14.61
CA GLY A 139 18.60 2.19 14.06
C GLY A 139 18.24 2.17 12.83
N LEU A 140 18.01 2.68 12.56
CA LEU A 140 17.62 2.61 11.61
C LEU A 140 18.07 2.27 10.57
N ALA A 141 18.51 2.58 10.50
CA ALA A 141 19.14 2.46 9.46
C ALA A 141 19.01 1.21 9.11
N VAL A 142 19.14 0.75 9.70
CA VAL A 142 19.08 -0.42 9.54
C VAL A 142 18.21 -0.86 8.73
N ARG A 143 17.50 -0.41 8.83
CA ARG A 143 16.63 -0.77 8.29
C ARG A 143 16.67 -0.88 7.03
N LEU A 144 16.92 -0.44 6.59
CA LEU A 144 16.86 -0.40 5.46
C LEU A 144 17.39 -1.26 4.81
N VAL A 145 17.85 -1.59 5.16
CA VAL A 145 18.56 -2.34 4.65
C VAL A 145 17.91 -3.35 4.07
N ARG A 146 17.12 -3.55 4.11
CA ARG A 146 16.55 -4.51 3.61
C ARG A 146 16.35 -4.48 2.39
#